data_0d9aa6c5184888ce04c69ee5e4fa3f1a
#
_entry.id   0d9aa6c5184888ce04c69ee5e4fa3f1a
#
_cell.length_a   1.000
_cell.length_b   1.000
_cell.length_c   1.000
_cell.angle_alpha   90.00
_cell.angle_beta   90.00
_cell.angle_gamma   90.00
#
_symmetry.space_group_name_H-M   'P 1'
#
loop_
_entity.id
_entity.type
_entity.pdbx_description
1 polymer ?
#
loop_
_entity_poly.entity_id
_entity_poly.type
_entity_poly.pdbx_seq_one_letter_code
_entity_poly.pdbx_strand_id
1 'polypeptide(L)'
;MKKKSKPSTAKCNAEIYSVYLMSEPNNASCLRLSEIMPEISHDSVNRFLNRERFNGHDLFNENRQELDLVGGVLSVDDSVLDKLYSNPEHAALIDYYWSGKHHRAVKGINLVTLFYTDINGVCLPVNYRIYNKSVDKTKNDYFREMLTEVINWGLKPRIVTGDSWYSKLMNLKHVRKSGLNFLFGIEKDRLISLEKGSYIKVSEMTEYPENGKVVYLKKYGNVRVFRQLFKEAYRYYIMGVANLGNLDSIAYTDFKKAHDHHWQIECYHRALKQVCNIERFQVRKSHAIRTHIYCALKAFCKLEIMKTKQLITNWYQVQRQLFNNIIAEFIKHNSITDIAHTQL
;
A
#
# COMPACT_ATOMS: atom_id res chain seq x y z
N MET A 1 9.02 18.97 -17.39
CA MET A 1 7.76 19.43 -18.03
C MET A 1 7.22 18.29 -18.90
N LYS A 2 6.10 17.65 -18.54
CA LYS A 2 5.43 16.66 -19.42
C LYS A 2 4.90 17.39 -20.64
N LYS A 3 5.37 17.05 -21.85
CA LYS A 3 4.71 17.49 -23.09
C LYS A 3 3.29 16.93 -23.07
N LYS A 4 2.29 17.75 -22.77
CA LYS A 4 0.89 17.40 -23.00
C LYS A 4 0.73 17.20 -24.51
N SER A 5 0.71 15.94 -24.94
CA SER A 5 0.13 15.61 -26.23
C SER A 5 -1.30 16.14 -26.25
N LYS A 6 -1.83 16.46 -27.43
CA LYS A 6 -3.17 17.02 -27.71
C LYS A 6 -4.21 16.79 -26.61
N PRO A 7 -5.12 17.75 -26.31
CA PRO A 7 -6.16 17.57 -25.29
C PRO A 7 -6.86 16.22 -25.46
N SER A 8 -7.09 15.52 -24.35
CA SER A 8 -7.80 14.24 -24.40
C SER A 8 -9.24 14.47 -24.89
N THR A 9 -9.64 13.73 -25.91
CA THR A 9 -11.04 13.67 -26.36
C THR A 9 -11.81 12.59 -25.62
N ALA A 10 -11.18 11.90 -24.64
CA ALA A 10 -11.84 10.91 -23.83
C ALA A 10 -12.82 11.58 -22.84
N LYS A 11 -14.06 11.14 -22.82
CA LYS A 11 -15.06 11.57 -21.81
C LYS A 11 -14.75 10.94 -20.44
N CYS A 12 -14.13 9.76 -20.41
CA CYS A 12 -13.66 9.12 -19.19
C CYS A 12 -12.42 9.86 -18.65
N ASN A 13 -12.34 10.00 -17.34
CA ASN A 13 -11.23 10.60 -16.59
C ASN A 13 -10.94 9.83 -15.31
N ALA A 14 -9.88 10.23 -14.57
CA ALA A 14 -9.47 9.54 -13.34
C ALA A 14 -10.55 9.58 -12.25
N GLU A 15 -11.32 10.65 -12.17
CA GLU A 15 -12.40 10.80 -11.20
C GLU A 15 -13.49 9.74 -11.43
N ILE A 16 -14.06 9.74 -12.64
CA ILE A 16 -15.11 8.78 -13.04
C ILE A 16 -14.62 7.35 -12.88
N TYR A 17 -13.41 7.06 -13.39
CA TYR A 17 -12.88 5.69 -13.36
C TYR A 17 -12.58 5.21 -11.93
N SER A 18 -12.11 6.07 -11.05
CA SER A 18 -11.86 5.71 -9.63
C SER A 18 -13.17 5.45 -8.88
N VAL A 19 -14.21 6.28 -9.11
CA VAL A 19 -15.54 6.05 -8.54
C VAL A 19 -16.15 4.74 -9.07
N TYR A 20 -16.02 4.48 -10.37
CA TYR A 20 -16.41 3.19 -10.95
C TYR A 20 -15.72 2.01 -10.26
N LEU A 21 -14.39 2.08 -10.03
CA LEU A 21 -13.66 0.99 -9.39
C LEU A 21 -14.14 0.68 -7.96
N MET A 22 -14.50 1.68 -7.18
CA MET A 22 -14.98 1.45 -5.81
C MET A 22 -16.47 1.08 -5.76
N SER A 23 -17.21 1.21 -6.86
CA SER A 23 -18.66 0.92 -6.94
C SER A 23 -18.94 -0.44 -7.58
N GLU A 24 -18.14 -0.88 -8.55
CA GLU A 24 -18.37 -2.12 -9.29
C GLU A 24 -17.95 -3.35 -8.46
N PRO A 25 -18.86 -4.27 -8.13
CA PRO A 25 -18.53 -5.43 -7.30
C PRO A 25 -17.81 -6.55 -8.05
N ASN A 26 -17.81 -6.51 -9.39
CA ASN A 26 -17.28 -7.54 -10.25
C ASN A 26 -16.02 -7.09 -11.00
N ASN A 27 -15.77 -7.67 -12.17
CA ASN A 27 -14.60 -7.35 -12.98
C ASN A 27 -14.71 -5.97 -13.62
N ALA A 28 -13.75 -5.11 -13.36
CA ALA A 28 -13.65 -3.78 -13.93
C ALA A 28 -13.21 -3.86 -15.40
N SER A 29 -14.13 -3.72 -16.34
CA SER A 29 -13.86 -3.66 -17.78
C SER A 29 -14.29 -2.33 -18.40
N CYS A 30 -13.68 -1.99 -19.54
CA CYS A 30 -14.09 -0.80 -20.30
C CYS A 30 -15.54 -0.92 -20.81
N LEU A 31 -15.93 -2.12 -21.20
CA LEU A 31 -17.31 -2.41 -21.66
C LEU A 31 -18.31 -2.21 -20.52
N ARG A 32 -18.01 -2.77 -19.34
CA ARG A 32 -18.90 -2.66 -18.18
C ARG A 32 -19.17 -1.22 -17.77
N LEU A 33 -18.13 -0.35 -17.79
CA LEU A 33 -18.34 1.06 -17.52
C LEU A 33 -19.25 1.74 -18.57
N SER A 34 -19.12 1.37 -19.85
CA SER A 34 -20.00 1.92 -20.89
C SER A 34 -21.43 1.41 -20.84
N GLU A 35 -21.68 0.22 -20.27
CA GLU A 35 -23.03 -0.26 -19.98
C GLU A 35 -23.69 0.52 -18.83
N ILE A 36 -22.91 0.86 -17.80
CA ILE A 36 -23.39 1.66 -16.65
C ILE A 36 -23.60 3.13 -17.04
N MET A 37 -22.71 3.68 -17.88
CA MET A 37 -22.71 5.08 -18.32
C MET A 37 -22.71 5.14 -19.87
N PRO A 38 -23.87 5.02 -20.53
CA PRO A 38 -23.95 4.93 -21.99
C PRO A 38 -23.34 6.13 -22.75
N GLU A 39 -23.25 7.29 -22.10
CA GLU A 39 -22.59 8.49 -22.66
C GLU A 39 -21.06 8.34 -22.75
N ILE A 40 -20.46 7.33 -22.10
CA ILE A 40 -19.03 7.04 -22.10
C ILE A 40 -18.78 5.74 -22.85
N SER A 41 -18.39 5.84 -24.12
CA SER A 41 -18.08 4.62 -24.91
C SER A 41 -16.88 3.86 -24.32
N HIS A 42 -16.85 2.54 -24.53
CA HIS A 42 -15.72 1.68 -24.14
C HIS A 42 -14.38 2.16 -24.73
N ASP A 43 -14.39 2.75 -25.94
CA ASP A 43 -13.22 3.38 -26.55
C ASP A 43 -12.76 4.62 -25.81
N SER A 44 -13.67 5.41 -25.25
CA SER A 44 -13.34 6.56 -24.41
C SER A 44 -12.59 6.11 -23.15
N VAL A 45 -13.04 5.03 -22.50
CA VAL A 45 -12.38 4.42 -21.33
C VAL A 45 -10.99 3.88 -21.72
N ASN A 46 -10.90 3.14 -22.83
CA ASN A 46 -9.64 2.59 -23.30
C ASN A 46 -8.63 3.68 -23.67
N ARG A 47 -9.08 4.75 -24.34
CA ARG A 47 -8.22 5.92 -24.64
C ARG A 47 -7.72 6.61 -23.37
N PHE A 48 -8.57 6.81 -22.38
CA PHE A 48 -8.18 7.34 -21.07
C PHE A 48 -7.07 6.48 -20.45
N LEU A 49 -7.29 5.18 -20.29
CA LEU A 49 -6.32 4.27 -19.68
C LEU A 49 -4.97 4.25 -20.40
N ASN A 50 -4.95 4.36 -21.73
CA ASN A 50 -3.72 4.31 -22.52
C ASN A 50 -2.99 5.66 -22.62
N ARG A 51 -3.65 6.80 -22.40
CA ARG A 51 -3.08 8.13 -22.57
C ARG A 51 -2.49 8.72 -21.31
N GLU A 52 -3.10 8.42 -20.16
CA GLU A 52 -2.68 9.04 -18.90
C GLU A 52 -1.33 8.50 -18.41
N ARG A 53 -0.61 9.33 -17.65
CA ARG A 53 0.75 9.05 -17.17
C ARG A 53 0.87 9.52 -15.72
N PHE A 54 0.11 8.88 -14.85
CA PHE A 54 0.16 9.14 -13.41
C PHE A 54 1.37 8.48 -12.76
N ASN A 55 1.85 9.08 -11.67
CA ASN A 55 2.95 8.58 -10.86
C ASN A 55 2.73 8.84 -9.37
N GLY A 56 3.70 8.49 -8.52
CA GLY A 56 3.61 8.69 -7.07
C GLY A 56 3.48 10.15 -6.65
N HIS A 57 4.09 11.09 -7.39
CA HIS A 57 3.97 12.52 -7.07
C HIS A 57 2.56 13.07 -7.36
N ASP A 58 1.91 12.58 -8.41
CA ASP A 58 0.51 12.93 -8.70
C ASP A 58 -0.39 12.45 -7.54
N LEU A 59 -0.17 11.21 -7.03
CA LEU A 59 -0.90 10.67 -5.88
C LEU A 59 -0.66 11.48 -4.60
N PHE A 60 0.60 11.81 -4.32
CA PHE A 60 0.95 12.64 -3.15
C PHE A 60 0.26 14.01 -3.20
N ASN A 61 0.28 14.68 -4.35
CA ASN A 61 -0.33 16.00 -4.50
C ASN A 61 -1.85 15.99 -4.32
N GLU A 62 -2.53 14.92 -4.72
CA GLU A 62 -3.97 14.76 -4.47
C GLU A 62 -4.25 14.55 -2.97
N ASN A 63 -3.40 13.83 -2.26
CA ASN A 63 -3.62 13.41 -0.88
C ASN A 63 -3.12 14.41 0.18
N ARG A 64 -2.12 15.25 -0.16
CA ARG A 64 -1.41 16.10 0.81
C ARG A 64 -2.29 17.10 1.55
N GLN A 65 -3.43 17.50 0.99
CA GLN A 65 -4.35 18.44 1.62
C GLN A 65 -5.23 17.79 2.70
N GLU A 66 -5.34 16.46 2.67
CA GLU A 66 -6.14 15.68 3.63
C GLU A 66 -5.27 15.11 4.77
N LEU A 67 -3.95 15.40 4.78
CA LEU A 67 -2.97 14.84 5.71
C LEU A 67 -2.28 15.95 6.52
N ASP A 68 -2.07 15.68 7.81
CA ASP A 68 -1.01 16.37 8.54
C ASP A 68 0.34 15.73 8.16
N LEU A 69 1.17 16.50 7.47
CA LEU A 69 2.43 16.00 6.90
C LEU A 69 3.56 15.83 7.95
N VAL A 70 3.32 16.18 9.22
CA VAL A 70 4.36 16.20 10.26
C VAL A 70 4.03 15.21 11.38
N GLY A 71 5.03 14.44 11.80
CA GLY A 71 4.97 13.65 13.04
C GLY A 71 4.31 12.28 12.94
N GLY A 72 3.72 11.91 11.80
CA GLY A 72 3.06 10.62 11.61
C GLY A 72 4.03 9.44 11.41
N VAL A 73 3.46 8.29 11.07
CA VAL A 73 4.16 7.01 10.81
C VAL A 73 4.14 6.71 9.32
N LEU A 74 5.31 6.46 8.72
CA LEU A 74 5.45 6.07 7.34
C LEU A 74 5.75 4.57 7.26
N SER A 75 4.84 3.78 6.72
CA SER A 75 4.99 2.34 6.55
C SER A 75 5.40 1.98 5.13
N VAL A 76 6.31 1.02 4.97
CA VAL A 76 6.65 0.41 3.69
C VAL A 76 6.23 -1.05 3.68
N ASP A 77 5.58 -1.45 2.60
CA ASP A 77 5.27 -2.86 2.32
C ASP A 77 5.02 -3.07 0.84
N ASP A 78 5.01 -4.34 0.40
CA ASP A 78 4.63 -4.70 -0.96
C ASP A 78 3.55 -5.78 -1.00
N SER A 79 2.73 -5.69 -2.02
CA SER A 79 1.67 -6.67 -2.25
C SER A 79 1.70 -7.18 -3.68
N VAL A 80 1.56 -8.50 -3.84
CA VAL A 80 1.36 -9.11 -5.16
C VAL A 80 -0.10 -9.00 -5.53
N LEU A 81 -0.36 -8.34 -6.66
CA LEU A 81 -1.68 -8.26 -7.29
C LEU A 81 -1.86 -9.50 -8.16
N ASP A 82 -2.73 -10.40 -7.74
CA ASP A 82 -2.89 -11.72 -8.36
C ASP A 82 -3.41 -11.62 -9.81
N LYS A 83 -2.71 -12.31 -10.74
CA LYS A 83 -3.08 -12.43 -12.16
C LYS A 83 -2.88 -13.85 -12.67
N LEU A 84 -3.42 -14.81 -11.96
CA LEU A 84 -3.17 -16.24 -12.13
C LEU A 84 -3.42 -16.74 -13.55
N TYR A 85 -4.45 -16.20 -14.21
CA TYR A 85 -4.88 -16.63 -15.56
C TYR A 85 -4.28 -15.78 -16.69
N SER A 86 -3.50 -14.76 -16.38
CA SER A 86 -2.86 -13.93 -17.41
C SER A 86 -1.62 -14.61 -17.98
N ASN A 87 -1.37 -14.40 -19.28
CA ASN A 87 -0.11 -14.80 -19.89
C ASN A 87 0.89 -13.65 -19.82
N PRO A 88 2.06 -13.80 -19.15
CA PRO A 88 3.09 -12.76 -19.06
C PRO A 88 3.64 -12.31 -20.42
N GLU A 89 3.64 -13.17 -21.44
CA GLU A 89 4.09 -12.82 -22.80
C GLU A 89 3.16 -11.80 -23.48
N HIS A 90 1.88 -11.79 -23.11
CA HIS A 90 0.85 -10.97 -23.73
C HIS A 90 0.36 -9.82 -22.82
N ALA A 91 0.76 -9.81 -21.55
CA ALA A 91 0.35 -8.78 -20.59
C ALA A 91 1.57 -8.17 -19.92
N ALA A 92 1.81 -6.89 -20.17
CA ALA A 92 2.94 -6.16 -19.61
C ALA A 92 2.90 -6.13 -18.07
N LEU A 93 4.08 -6.04 -17.44
CA LEU A 93 4.28 -5.93 -15.99
C LEU A 93 3.89 -7.17 -15.18
N ILE A 94 3.37 -8.22 -15.80
CA ILE A 94 3.04 -9.48 -15.13
C ILE A 94 4.27 -10.38 -15.15
N ASP A 95 4.63 -10.90 -13.97
CA ASP A 95 5.72 -11.84 -13.77
C ASP A 95 5.41 -12.73 -12.56
N TYR A 96 6.32 -13.64 -12.21
CA TYR A 96 6.19 -14.52 -11.05
C TYR A 96 6.79 -13.85 -9.82
N TYR A 97 5.98 -13.67 -8.77
CA TYR A 97 6.39 -13.12 -7.49
C TYR A 97 5.99 -14.03 -6.35
N TRP A 98 6.81 -14.07 -5.29
CA TRP A 98 6.43 -14.75 -4.06
C TRP A 98 5.24 -14.06 -3.42
N SER A 99 4.21 -14.82 -3.11
CA SER A 99 2.99 -14.35 -2.45
C SER A 99 2.88 -14.95 -1.07
N GLY A 100 2.88 -14.11 -0.02
CA GLY A 100 2.63 -14.54 1.35
C GLY A 100 1.24 -15.15 1.56
N LYS A 101 0.25 -14.72 0.77
CA LYS A 101 -1.12 -15.29 0.77
C LYS A 101 -1.15 -16.74 0.28
N HIS A 102 -0.39 -17.06 -0.75
CA HIS A 102 -0.40 -18.38 -1.41
C HIS A 102 0.77 -19.27 -0.98
N HIS A 103 1.72 -18.75 -0.20
CA HIS A 103 2.96 -19.41 0.21
C HIS A 103 3.75 -20.05 -0.96
N ARG A 104 3.67 -19.42 -2.14
CA ARG A 104 4.37 -19.84 -3.37
C ARG A 104 4.54 -18.65 -4.33
N ALA A 105 5.36 -18.84 -5.36
CA ALA A 105 5.42 -17.90 -6.47
C ALA A 105 4.13 -17.98 -7.31
N VAL A 106 3.53 -16.80 -7.58
CA VAL A 106 2.31 -16.67 -8.38
C VAL A 106 2.51 -15.62 -9.47
N LYS A 107 1.77 -15.76 -10.56
CA LYS A 107 1.69 -14.72 -11.60
C LYS A 107 0.95 -13.51 -11.08
N GLY A 108 1.55 -12.34 -11.24
CA GLY A 108 0.96 -11.10 -10.76
C GLY A 108 1.79 -9.87 -11.05
N ILE A 109 1.41 -8.78 -10.43
CA ILE A 109 2.14 -7.51 -10.41
C ILE A 109 2.53 -7.23 -8.97
N ASN A 110 3.80 -6.93 -8.71
CA ASN A 110 4.22 -6.55 -7.37
C ASN A 110 4.17 -5.03 -7.22
N LEU A 111 3.36 -4.57 -6.26
CA LEU A 111 3.16 -3.15 -5.93
C LEU A 111 3.86 -2.85 -4.60
N VAL A 112 4.88 -2.01 -4.64
CA VAL A 112 5.56 -1.46 -3.45
C VAL A 112 4.92 -0.14 -3.10
N THR A 113 4.53 0.05 -1.83
CA THR A 113 3.82 1.26 -1.37
C THR A 113 4.51 1.88 -0.17
N LEU A 114 4.57 3.22 -0.14
CA LEU A 114 4.72 4.00 1.08
C LEU A 114 3.34 4.49 1.52
N PHE A 115 2.97 4.12 2.73
CA PHE A 115 1.68 4.40 3.34
C PHE A 115 1.88 5.23 4.60
N TYR A 116 1.20 6.35 4.70
CA TYR A 116 1.37 7.29 5.80
C TYR A 116 0.13 7.35 6.67
N THR A 117 0.33 7.18 7.96
CA THR A 117 -0.68 7.43 8.99
C THR A 117 -0.30 8.72 9.71
N ASP A 118 -1.10 9.73 9.59
CA ASP A 118 -0.84 11.02 10.23
C ASP A 118 -1.14 11.00 11.74
N ILE A 119 -0.89 12.13 12.40
CA ILE A 119 -1.12 12.28 13.86
C ILE A 119 -2.61 12.26 14.24
N ASN A 120 -3.51 12.49 13.29
CA ASN A 120 -4.97 12.49 13.48
C ASN A 120 -5.59 11.12 13.12
N GLY A 121 -4.77 10.16 12.67
CA GLY A 121 -5.21 8.81 12.29
C GLY A 121 -5.71 8.69 10.85
N VAL A 122 -5.54 9.71 10.00
CA VAL A 122 -5.82 9.61 8.57
C VAL A 122 -4.72 8.78 7.91
N CYS A 123 -5.14 7.77 7.13
CA CYS A 123 -4.24 6.75 6.58
C CYS A 123 -4.28 6.73 5.05
N LEU A 124 -3.27 7.25 4.36
CA LEU A 124 -3.25 7.34 2.90
C LEU A 124 -1.93 6.86 2.29
N PRO A 125 -1.95 6.23 1.09
CA PRO A 125 -0.74 5.96 0.32
C PRO A 125 -0.16 7.28 -0.17
N VAL A 126 1.15 7.49 0.05
CA VAL A 126 1.84 8.74 -0.31
C VAL A 126 2.83 8.56 -1.47
N ASN A 127 3.23 7.34 -1.76
CA ASN A 127 4.05 7.01 -2.93
C ASN A 127 3.92 5.52 -3.26
N TYR A 128 4.18 5.14 -4.51
CA TYR A 128 4.16 3.74 -4.93
C TYR A 128 5.09 3.48 -6.10
N ARG A 129 5.48 2.21 -6.26
CA ARG A 129 6.19 1.69 -7.45
C ARG A 129 5.60 0.35 -7.86
N ILE A 130 5.52 0.12 -9.14
CA ILE A 130 5.30 -1.21 -9.70
C ILE A 130 6.68 -1.82 -9.92
N TYR A 131 7.00 -2.85 -9.13
CA TYR A 131 8.26 -3.56 -9.24
C TYR A 131 8.32 -4.36 -10.54
N ASN A 132 9.40 -4.18 -11.29
CA ASN A 132 9.64 -4.88 -12.54
C ASN A 132 11.05 -5.47 -12.52
N LYS A 133 11.15 -6.80 -12.66
CA LYS A 133 12.42 -7.53 -12.65
C LYS A 133 13.32 -7.22 -13.85
N SER A 134 12.76 -6.70 -14.95
CA SER A 134 13.55 -6.31 -16.12
C SER A 134 14.36 -5.02 -15.91
N VAL A 135 14.08 -4.30 -14.83
CA VAL A 135 14.83 -3.11 -14.43
C VAL A 135 15.84 -3.52 -13.36
N ASP A 136 17.09 -3.10 -13.50
CA ASP A 136 18.17 -3.39 -12.53
C ASP A 136 17.99 -2.57 -11.24
N LYS A 137 16.87 -2.81 -10.56
CA LYS A 137 16.51 -2.23 -9.25
C LYS A 137 15.76 -3.23 -8.41
N THR A 138 16.12 -3.31 -7.14
CA THR A 138 15.40 -4.12 -6.15
C THR A 138 14.24 -3.35 -5.52
N LYS A 139 13.33 -4.03 -4.83
CA LYS A 139 12.30 -3.37 -4.01
C LYS A 139 12.91 -2.46 -2.93
N ASN A 140 14.08 -2.84 -2.40
CA ASN A 140 14.82 -2.02 -1.44
C ASN A 140 15.35 -0.71 -2.06
N ASP A 141 15.74 -0.73 -3.35
CA ASP A 141 16.14 0.49 -4.07
C ASP A 141 14.93 1.41 -4.25
N TYR A 142 13.80 0.86 -4.66
CA TYR A 142 12.54 1.62 -4.77
C TYR A 142 12.11 2.22 -3.42
N PHE A 143 12.25 1.47 -2.32
CA PHE A 143 11.97 2.01 -0.99
C PHE A 143 12.81 3.26 -0.70
N ARG A 144 14.14 3.19 -0.90
CA ARG A 144 15.02 4.34 -0.64
C ARG A 144 14.74 5.54 -1.54
N GLU A 145 14.47 5.30 -2.80
CA GLU A 145 14.07 6.36 -3.75
C GLU A 145 12.77 7.02 -3.31
N MET A 146 11.73 6.22 -3.06
CA MET A 146 10.42 6.73 -2.63
C MET A 146 10.49 7.49 -1.31
N LEU A 147 11.30 7.02 -0.34
CA LEU A 147 11.50 7.72 0.93
C LEU A 147 12.13 9.10 0.71
N THR A 148 13.19 9.17 -0.11
CA THR A 148 13.82 10.43 -0.48
C THR A 148 12.85 11.39 -1.18
N GLU A 149 12.04 10.87 -2.10
CA GLU A 149 11.04 11.63 -2.83
C GLU A 149 9.98 12.25 -1.90
N VAL A 150 9.36 11.46 -1.01
CA VAL A 150 8.30 11.98 -0.13
C VAL A 150 8.83 13.00 0.88
N ILE A 151 10.06 12.85 1.35
CA ILE A 151 10.73 13.86 2.20
C ILE A 151 10.93 15.15 1.40
N ASN A 152 11.41 15.07 0.17
CA ASN A 152 11.60 16.22 -0.71
C ASN A 152 10.27 16.90 -1.10
N TRP A 153 9.17 16.18 -1.08
CA TRP A 153 7.81 16.73 -1.31
C TRP A 153 7.22 17.38 -0.05
N GLY A 154 7.93 17.32 1.08
CA GLY A 154 7.57 17.99 2.31
C GLY A 154 6.98 17.11 3.40
N LEU A 155 6.95 15.77 3.21
CA LEU A 155 6.53 14.85 4.27
C LEU A 155 7.62 14.77 5.36
N LYS A 156 7.22 14.90 6.63
CA LYS A 156 8.11 14.86 7.80
C LYS A 156 7.62 13.78 8.80
N PRO A 157 7.72 12.50 8.46
CA PRO A 157 7.31 11.43 9.37
C PRO A 157 8.22 11.41 10.60
N ARG A 158 7.70 10.99 11.76
CA ARG A 158 8.50 10.77 12.97
C ARG A 158 9.27 9.44 12.90
N ILE A 159 8.68 8.43 12.27
CA ILE A 159 9.19 7.07 12.25
C ILE A 159 8.83 6.37 10.94
N VAL A 160 9.74 5.51 10.47
CA VAL A 160 9.51 4.61 9.33
C VAL A 160 9.34 3.19 9.84
N THR A 161 8.34 2.47 9.35
CA THR A 161 8.08 1.07 9.71
C THR A 161 8.07 0.16 8.48
N GLY A 162 8.39 -1.11 8.67
CA GLY A 162 8.35 -2.11 7.61
C GLY A 162 8.58 -3.53 8.14
N ASP A 163 8.36 -4.51 7.29
CA ASP A 163 8.62 -5.91 7.59
C ASP A 163 10.13 -6.25 7.57
N SER A 164 10.46 -7.53 7.79
CA SER A 164 11.85 -8.01 7.81
C SER A 164 12.57 -7.86 6.47
N TRP A 165 11.84 -7.87 5.35
CA TRP A 165 12.41 -7.70 4.02
C TRP A 165 13.08 -6.33 3.83
N TYR A 166 12.50 -5.29 4.43
CA TYR A 166 13.01 -3.92 4.36
C TYR A 166 14.04 -3.59 5.45
N SER A 167 14.37 -4.52 6.37
CA SER A 167 15.38 -4.33 7.43
C SER A 167 16.85 -4.45 6.97
N LYS A 168 17.10 -4.33 5.65
CA LYS A 168 18.46 -4.39 5.11
C LYS A 168 19.32 -3.23 5.61
N LEU A 169 20.60 -3.50 5.85
CA LEU A 169 21.54 -2.52 6.41
C LEU A 169 21.55 -1.17 5.66
N MET A 170 21.50 -1.22 4.34
CA MET A 170 21.45 -0.01 3.49
C MET A 170 20.19 0.83 3.75
N ASN A 171 19.06 0.17 3.96
CA ASN A 171 17.79 0.85 4.27
C ASN A 171 17.85 1.50 5.66
N LEU A 172 18.31 0.76 6.68
CA LEU A 172 18.46 1.30 8.05
C LEU A 172 19.37 2.54 8.07
N LYS A 173 20.52 2.47 7.36
CA LYS A 173 21.44 3.60 7.23
C LYS A 173 20.80 4.77 6.48
N HIS A 174 20.00 4.50 5.45
CA HIS A 174 19.32 5.52 4.67
C HIS A 174 18.26 6.25 5.52
N VAL A 175 17.43 5.51 6.27
CA VAL A 175 16.43 6.08 7.19
C VAL A 175 17.11 6.95 8.25
N ARG A 176 18.19 6.47 8.88
CA ARG A 176 18.98 7.24 9.85
C ARG A 176 19.58 8.52 9.25
N LYS A 177 20.15 8.42 8.03
CA LYS A 177 20.69 9.59 7.31
C LYS A 177 19.62 10.63 6.98
N SER A 178 18.39 10.18 6.80
CA SER A 178 17.24 11.06 6.59
C SER A 178 16.70 11.70 7.88
N GLY A 179 17.35 11.48 9.03
CA GLY A 179 16.94 12.04 10.30
C GLY A 179 15.71 11.39 10.93
N LEU A 180 15.38 10.16 10.53
CA LEU A 180 14.15 9.47 10.92
C LEU A 180 14.42 8.29 11.86
N ASN A 181 13.50 8.08 12.80
CA ASN A 181 13.44 6.86 13.59
C ASN A 181 12.92 5.71 12.72
N PHE A 182 13.10 4.47 13.18
CA PHE A 182 12.53 3.32 12.50
C PHE A 182 12.07 2.23 13.46
N LEU A 183 11.13 1.41 12.98
CA LEU A 183 10.75 0.12 13.51
C LEU A 183 10.66 -0.88 12.34
N PHE A 184 11.52 -1.89 12.33
CA PHE A 184 11.47 -2.95 11.32
C PHE A 184 11.42 -4.32 11.97
N GLY A 185 10.65 -5.22 11.37
CA GLY A 185 10.81 -6.65 11.61
C GLY A 185 12.22 -7.12 11.26
N ILE A 186 12.70 -8.18 11.91
CA ILE A 186 13.95 -8.85 11.54
C ILE A 186 13.79 -10.35 11.57
N GLU A 187 14.60 -11.04 10.76
CA GLU A 187 14.65 -12.50 10.74
C GLU A 187 15.25 -13.05 12.04
N LYS A 188 14.78 -14.22 12.47
CA LYS A 188 15.20 -14.88 13.72
C LYS A 188 16.71 -15.22 13.78
N ASP A 189 17.35 -15.33 12.64
CA ASP A 189 18.79 -15.61 12.50
C ASP A 189 19.65 -14.34 12.37
N ARG A 190 19.04 -13.15 12.50
CA ARG A 190 19.77 -11.87 12.45
C ARG A 190 20.81 -11.81 13.56
N LEU A 191 22.07 -11.54 13.18
CA LEU A 191 23.18 -11.44 14.13
C LEU A 191 23.16 -10.11 14.88
N ILE A 192 23.16 -10.21 16.20
CA ILE A 192 23.28 -9.12 17.17
C ILE A 192 24.45 -9.40 18.13
N SER A 193 24.89 -8.38 18.84
CA SER A 193 25.92 -8.53 19.87
C SER A 193 25.44 -7.85 21.15
N LEU A 194 25.52 -8.56 22.26
CA LEU A 194 25.29 -8.03 23.61
C LEU A 194 26.57 -7.40 24.17
N GLU A 195 27.71 -8.03 23.89
CA GLU A 195 29.03 -7.57 24.27
C GLU A 195 29.91 -7.42 23.02
N LYS A 196 30.80 -6.46 23.02
CA LYS A 196 31.66 -6.13 21.86
C LYS A 196 32.36 -7.37 21.31
N GLY A 197 32.07 -7.73 20.05
CA GLY A 197 32.75 -8.81 19.34
C GLY A 197 32.08 -10.20 19.45
N SER A 198 31.15 -10.42 20.37
CA SER A 198 30.41 -11.68 20.50
C SER A 198 29.05 -11.57 19.79
N TYR A 199 28.91 -12.29 18.67
CA TYR A 199 27.67 -12.27 17.87
C TYR A 199 26.87 -13.55 18.07
N ILE A 200 25.58 -13.38 18.38
CA ILE A 200 24.58 -14.44 18.48
C ILE A 200 23.40 -14.12 17.55
N LYS A 201 22.60 -15.13 17.23
CA LYS A 201 21.32 -14.87 16.56
C LYS A 201 20.34 -14.21 17.54
N VAL A 202 19.47 -13.32 17.02
CA VAL A 202 18.49 -12.67 17.87
C VAL A 202 17.61 -13.69 18.57
N SER A 203 17.30 -14.82 17.94
CA SER A 203 16.52 -15.93 18.56
C SER A 203 17.22 -16.64 19.72
N GLU A 204 18.53 -16.53 19.82
CA GLU A 204 19.35 -17.15 20.87
C GLU A 204 19.50 -16.26 22.11
N MET A 205 19.05 -15.00 22.02
CA MET A 205 19.02 -14.10 23.18
C MET A 205 18.01 -14.60 24.20
N THR A 206 18.42 -14.79 25.43
CA THR A 206 17.60 -15.39 26.51
C THR A 206 16.69 -14.38 27.19
N GLU A 207 17.16 -13.14 27.36
CA GLU A 207 16.46 -12.10 28.08
C GLU A 207 15.80 -11.07 27.12
N TYR A 208 14.49 -10.95 27.26
CA TYR A 208 13.68 -9.96 26.53
C TYR A 208 12.87 -9.14 27.52
N PRO A 209 13.43 -8.06 28.09
CA PRO A 209 12.68 -7.14 28.95
C PRO A 209 11.49 -6.56 28.17
N GLU A 210 10.41 -6.20 28.87
CA GLU A 210 9.21 -5.60 28.27
C GLU A 210 9.56 -4.38 27.41
N ASN A 211 10.41 -3.49 27.93
CA ASN A 211 10.87 -2.29 27.21
C ASN A 211 11.95 -2.57 26.15
N GLY A 212 12.16 -3.85 25.80
CA GLY A 212 13.18 -4.27 24.86
C GLY A 212 14.61 -4.13 25.41
N LYS A 213 15.58 -4.67 24.68
CA LYS A 213 17.01 -4.67 25.08
C LYS A 213 17.84 -3.94 24.02
N VAL A 214 18.75 -3.05 24.48
CA VAL A 214 19.70 -2.42 23.58
C VAL A 214 20.78 -3.43 23.21
N VAL A 215 21.00 -3.59 21.92
CA VAL A 215 21.98 -4.52 21.34
C VAL A 215 22.74 -3.82 20.21
N TYR A 216 23.92 -4.34 19.89
CA TYR A 216 24.69 -3.87 18.74
C TYR A 216 24.33 -4.69 17.49
N LEU A 217 23.86 -4.02 16.45
CA LEU A 217 23.62 -4.60 15.13
C LEU A 217 24.87 -4.42 14.26
N LYS A 218 25.40 -5.53 13.72
CA LYS A 218 26.64 -5.56 12.94
C LYS A 218 26.62 -4.53 11.80
N LYS A 219 27.67 -3.69 11.74
CA LYS A 219 27.85 -2.61 10.74
C LYS A 219 26.83 -1.47 10.78
N TYR A 220 25.91 -1.49 11.76
CA TYR A 220 24.91 -0.43 11.92
C TYR A 220 25.16 0.40 13.21
N GLY A 221 25.31 -0.25 14.35
CA GLY A 221 25.39 0.37 15.67
C GLY A 221 24.29 -0.14 16.59
N ASN A 222 24.05 0.59 17.68
CA ASN A 222 23.05 0.19 18.67
C ASN A 222 21.63 0.38 18.16
N VAL A 223 20.78 -0.59 18.51
CA VAL A 223 19.33 -0.62 18.28
C VAL A 223 18.64 -1.23 19.49
N ARG A 224 17.37 -0.97 19.69
CA ARG A 224 16.56 -1.64 20.70
C ARG A 224 15.78 -2.79 20.05
N VAL A 225 15.92 -3.99 20.59
CA VAL A 225 15.24 -5.20 20.11
C VAL A 225 14.00 -5.46 20.97
N PHE A 226 12.91 -5.78 20.30
CA PHE A 226 11.66 -6.26 20.91
C PHE A 226 11.35 -7.66 20.39
N ARG A 227 10.65 -8.45 21.22
CA ARG A 227 10.13 -9.76 20.86
C ARG A 227 8.63 -9.79 21.14
N GLN A 228 7.85 -10.29 20.19
CA GLN A 228 6.42 -10.44 20.33
C GLN A 228 6.01 -11.87 19.98
N LEU A 229 5.17 -12.48 20.81
CA LEU A 229 4.55 -13.77 20.49
C LEU A 229 3.44 -13.56 19.46
N PHE A 230 3.50 -14.31 18.37
CA PHE A 230 2.47 -14.33 17.35
C PHE A 230 2.10 -15.78 17.06
N LYS A 231 0.88 -16.19 17.42
CA LYS A 231 0.47 -17.59 17.45
C LYS A 231 1.45 -18.40 18.33
N GLU A 232 2.12 -19.39 17.77
CA GLU A 232 3.08 -20.25 18.47
C GLU A 232 4.54 -19.89 18.25
N ALA A 233 4.83 -18.78 17.53
CA ALA A 233 6.18 -18.37 17.19
C ALA A 233 6.50 -16.94 17.64
N TYR A 234 7.77 -16.68 17.95
CA TYR A 234 8.23 -15.34 18.23
C TYR A 234 8.60 -14.58 16.96
N ARG A 235 8.17 -13.32 16.90
CA ARG A 235 8.63 -12.32 15.92
C ARG A 235 9.53 -11.32 16.61
N TYR A 236 10.53 -10.89 15.88
CA TYR A 236 11.57 -9.99 16.39
C TYR A 236 11.54 -8.68 15.62
N TYR A 237 11.76 -7.59 16.35
CA TYR A 237 11.72 -6.24 15.79
C TYR A 237 12.90 -5.45 16.31
N ILE A 238 13.42 -4.54 15.47
CA ILE A 238 14.42 -3.57 15.86
C ILE A 238 13.87 -2.16 15.74
N MET A 239 14.13 -1.35 16.77
CA MET A 239 13.83 0.06 16.78
C MET A 239 15.11 0.86 16.90
N GLY A 240 15.25 1.88 16.05
CA GLY A 240 16.39 2.78 16.08
C GLY A 240 15.92 4.23 16.05
N VAL A 241 16.73 5.11 16.61
CA VAL A 241 16.50 6.54 16.61
C VAL A 241 17.49 7.25 15.69
N ALA A 242 17.10 8.39 15.15
CA ALA A 242 17.97 9.22 14.33
C ALA A 242 19.18 9.72 15.16
N ASN A 243 18.91 10.13 16.39
CA ASN A 243 19.93 10.48 17.37
C ASN A 243 20.19 9.28 18.29
N LEU A 244 21.36 8.66 18.17
CA LEU A 244 21.74 7.46 18.92
C LEU A 244 21.75 7.63 20.45
N GLY A 245 21.75 8.87 20.95
CA GLY A 245 21.74 9.16 22.39
C GLY A 245 20.41 8.85 23.10
N ASN A 246 19.33 8.62 22.38
CA ASN A 246 17.97 8.49 22.95
C ASN A 246 17.38 7.07 22.90
N LEU A 247 18.20 6.02 22.69
CA LEU A 247 17.69 4.65 22.66
C LEU A 247 17.06 4.20 23.99
N ASP A 248 17.59 4.69 25.12
CA ASP A 248 17.09 4.29 26.45
C ASP A 248 15.73 4.91 26.78
N SER A 249 15.32 5.97 26.10
CA SER A 249 14.01 6.59 26.26
C SER A 249 12.89 5.85 25.51
N ILE A 250 13.21 4.87 24.65
CA ILE A 250 12.21 4.08 23.93
C ILE A 250 11.52 3.12 24.89
N ALA A 251 10.21 3.29 25.08
CA ALA A 251 9.37 2.40 25.86
C ALA A 251 8.62 1.38 24.98
N TYR A 252 8.06 0.36 25.60
CA TYR A 252 7.20 -0.61 24.94
C TYR A 252 5.99 0.05 24.26
N THR A 253 5.47 1.10 24.85
CA THR A 253 4.36 1.90 24.29
C THR A 253 4.70 2.53 22.95
N ASP A 254 5.96 2.96 22.73
CA ASP A 254 6.42 3.52 21.45
C ASP A 254 6.49 2.42 20.38
N PHE A 255 7.03 1.24 20.76
CA PHE A 255 7.03 0.06 19.92
C PHE A 255 5.61 -0.33 19.52
N LYS A 256 4.69 -0.46 20.50
CA LYS A 256 3.32 -0.87 20.26
C LYS A 256 2.60 0.10 19.33
N LYS A 257 2.69 1.42 19.56
CA LYS A 257 2.11 2.43 18.68
C LYS A 257 2.60 2.31 17.24
N ALA A 258 3.92 2.23 17.04
CA ALA A 258 4.50 2.14 15.71
C ALA A 258 4.10 0.83 15.01
N HIS A 259 4.04 -0.29 15.74
CA HIS A 259 3.62 -1.60 15.25
C HIS A 259 2.12 -1.61 14.86
N ASP A 260 1.25 -1.04 15.70
CA ASP A 260 -0.19 -0.95 15.42
C ASP A 260 -0.47 -0.07 14.19
N HIS A 261 0.28 1.03 14.01
CA HIS A 261 0.19 1.85 12.80
C HIS A 261 0.71 1.11 11.55
N HIS A 262 1.75 0.27 11.69
CA HIS A 262 2.21 -0.55 10.57
C HIS A 262 1.12 -1.50 10.07
N TRP A 263 0.27 -2.02 10.95
CA TRP A 263 -0.86 -2.88 10.57
C TRP A 263 -1.86 -2.23 9.61
N GLN A 264 -1.92 -0.89 9.57
CA GLN A 264 -2.81 -0.17 8.66
C GLN A 264 -2.47 -0.39 7.17
N ILE A 265 -1.18 -0.62 6.83
CA ILE A 265 -0.81 -0.90 5.44
C ILE A 265 -1.31 -2.28 4.98
N GLU A 266 -1.38 -3.26 5.88
CA GLU A 266 -1.99 -4.57 5.59
C GLU A 266 -3.50 -4.45 5.34
N CYS A 267 -4.18 -3.64 6.15
CA CYS A 267 -5.60 -3.34 5.95
C CYS A 267 -5.85 -2.63 4.62
N TYR A 268 -5.00 -1.68 4.26
CA TYR A 268 -5.01 -1.00 2.97
C TYR A 268 -4.84 -1.97 1.79
N HIS A 269 -3.84 -2.85 1.82
CA HIS A 269 -3.66 -3.85 0.77
C HIS A 269 -4.89 -4.75 0.60
N ARG A 270 -5.53 -5.12 1.69
CA ARG A 270 -6.78 -5.89 1.67
C ARG A 270 -7.91 -5.09 1.02
N ALA A 271 -8.11 -3.84 1.41
CA ALA A 271 -9.13 -2.98 0.84
C ALA A 271 -8.93 -2.74 -0.67
N LEU A 272 -7.70 -2.50 -1.12
CA LEU A 272 -7.38 -2.37 -2.54
C LEU A 272 -7.85 -3.57 -3.36
N LYS A 273 -7.63 -4.78 -2.84
CA LYS A 273 -8.01 -6.03 -3.53
C LYS A 273 -9.50 -6.31 -3.47
N GLN A 274 -10.14 -6.01 -2.35
CA GLN A 274 -11.53 -6.38 -2.11
C GLN A 274 -12.54 -5.35 -2.60
N VAL A 275 -12.24 -4.04 -2.46
CA VAL A 275 -13.23 -2.98 -2.75
C VAL A 275 -12.77 -1.92 -3.74
N CYS A 276 -11.49 -1.92 -4.16
CA CYS A 276 -11.00 -0.96 -5.16
C CYS A 276 -10.65 -1.62 -6.51
N ASN A 277 -10.97 -2.87 -6.69
CA ASN A 277 -10.81 -3.61 -7.95
C ASN A 277 -9.38 -3.62 -8.54
N ILE A 278 -8.34 -3.40 -7.73
CA ILE A 278 -6.97 -3.25 -8.22
C ILE A 278 -6.47 -4.48 -9.00
N GLU A 279 -6.95 -5.68 -8.68
CA GLU A 279 -6.60 -6.93 -9.35
C GLU A 279 -7.52 -7.28 -10.53
N ARG A 280 -8.64 -6.56 -10.71
CA ARG A 280 -9.73 -6.98 -11.61
C ARG A 280 -9.70 -6.37 -13.01
N PHE A 281 -8.60 -5.70 -13.40
CA PHE A 281 -8.44 -5.15 -14.75
C PHE A 281 -8.26 -6.24 -15.82
N GLN A 282 -8.68 -5.92 -17.07
CA GLN A 282 -8.51 -6.79 -18.24
C GLN A 282 -7.56 -6.20 -19.29
N VAL A 283 -7.06 -4.99 -19.08
CA VAL A 283 -6.11 -4.34 -19.99
C VAL A 283 -4.73 -5.01 -19.93
N ARG A 284 -4.00 -4.97 -21.06
CA ARG A 284 -2.72 -5.68 -21.23
C ARG A 284 -1.52 -4.76 -21.40
N LYS A 285 -1.72 -3.52 -21.90
CA LYS A 285 -0.64 -2.57 -22.14
C LYS A 285 -0.15 -1.94 -20.83
N SER A 286 1.17 -1.79 -20.71
CA SER A 286 1.82 -1.24 -19.50
C SER A 286 1.19 0.08 -19.03
N HIS A 287 0.92 1.01 -19.94
CA HIS A 287 0.32 2.30 -19.59
C HIS A 287 -1.08 2.16 -19.02
N ALA A 288 -1.91 1.33 -19.65
CA ALA A 288 -3.28 1.10 -19.20
C ALA A 288 -3.33 0.43 -17.82
N ILE A 289 -2.44 -0.55 -17.57
CA ILE A 289 -2.30 -1.20 -16.27
C ILE A 289 -1.87 -0.18 -15.19
N ARG A 290 -0.87 0.67 -15.49
CA ARG A 290 -0.41 1.72 -14.57
C ARG A 290 -1.50 2.73 -14.23
N THR A 291 -2.27 3.15 -15.23
CA THR A 291 -3.40 4.07 -15.03
C THR A 291 -4.50 3.42 -14.19
N HIS A 292 -4.83 2.14 -14.45
CA HIS A 292 -5.78 1.39 -13.64
C HIS A 292 -5.33 1.30 -12.17
N ILE A 293 -4.08 0.90 -11.92
CA ILE A 293 -3.52 0.82 -10.56
C ILE A 293 -3.61 2.19 -9.86
N TYR A 294 -3.20 3.28 -10.54
CA TYR A 294 -3.33 4.62 -9.98
C TYR A 294 -4.77 4.95 -9.59
N CYS A 295 -5.73 4.67 -10.46
CA CYS A 295 -7.15 4.94 -10.18
C CYS A 295 -7.70 4.07 -9.04
N ALA A 296 -7.20 2.83 -8.86
CA ALA A 296 -7.54 2.00 -7.71
C ALA A 296 -6.95 2.55 -6.41
N LEU A 297 -5.73 3.09 -6.43
CA LEU A 297 -5.16 3.81 -5.28
C LEU A 297 -5.99 5.05 -4.93
N LYS A 298 -6.38 5.83 -5.94
CA LYS A 298 -7.26 7.00 -5.78
C LYS A 298 -8.64 6.61 -5.24
N ALA A 299 -9.21 5.48 -5.68
CA ALA A 299 -10.46 4.94 -5.14
C ALA A 299 -10.35 4.65 -3.64
N PHE A 300 -9.26 4.02 -3.18
CA PHE A 300 -9.00 3.82 -1.76
C PHE A 300 -8.90 5.15 -1.00
N CYS A 301 -8.16 6.12 -1.54
CA CYS A 301 -8.05 7.44 -0.90
C CYS A 301 -9.42 8.09 -0.68
N LYS A 302 -10.34 8.00 -1.67
CA LYS A 302 -11.71 8.49 -1.51
C LYS A 302 -12.47 7.77 -0.40
N LEU A 303 -12.38 6.44 -0.35
CA LEU A 303 -13.04 5.64 0.70
C LEU A 303 -12.49 5.98 2.09
N GLU A 304 -11.17 6.18 2.23
CA GLU A 304 -10.57 6.56 3.51
C GLU A 304 -10.98 7.97 3.94
N ILE A 305 -10.99 8.94 3.02
CA ILE A 305 -11.46 10.30 3.29
C ILE A 305 -12.94 10.30 3.68
N MET A 306 -13.78 9.52 2.99
CA MET A 306 -15.20 9.36 3.36
C MET A 306 -15.35 8.77 4.76
N LYS A 307 -14.53 7.78 5.13
CA LYS A 307 -14.52 7.18 6.46
C LYS A 307 -14.07 8.19 7.52
N THR A 308 -13.00 8.94 7.27
CA THR A 308 -12.49 9.98 8.17
C THR A 308 -13.51 11.09 8.39
N LYS A 309 -14.23 11.49 7.35
CA LYS A 309 -15.32 12.47 7.41
C LYS A 309 -16.64 11.88 7.95
N GLN A 310 -16.64 10.65 8.43
CA GLN A 310 -17.78 9.90 8.98
C GLN A 310 -18.98 9.77 8.03
N LEU A 311 -18.74 9.85 6.71
CA LEU A 311 -19.75 9.61 5.68
C LEU A 311 -20.02 8.10 5.50
N ILE A 312 -19.05 7.27 5.85
CA ILE A 312 -19.16 5.82 5.90
C ILE A 312 -18.50 5.31 7.18
N THR A 313 -18.93 4.15 7.68
CA THR A 313 -18.35 3.51 8.88
C THR A 313 -17.15 2.62 8.54
N ASN A 314 -17.12 2.07 7.33
CA ASN A 314 -16.03 1.23 6.83
C ASN A 314 -16.01 1.24 5.29
N TRP A 315 -14.87 0.84 4.71
CA TRP A 315 -14.65 0.88 3.25
C TRP A 315 -15.60 0.01 2.43
N TYR A 316 -16.20 -1.03 3.04
CA TYR A 316 -17.10 -1.96 2.36
C TYR A 316 -18.54 -1.42 2.22
N GLN A 317 -18.85 -0.38 2.97
CA GLN A 317 -20.21 0.15 3.07
C GLN A 317 -20.74 0.68 1.72
N VAL A 318 -19.90 1.34 0.92
CA VAL A 318 -20.30 1.91 -0.37
C VAL A 318 -20.88 0.83 -1.29
N GLN A 319 -20.14 -0.26 -1.55
CA GLN A 319 -20.62 -1.34 -2.40
C GLN A 319 -21.86 -2.03 -1.84
N ARG A 320 -21.91 -2.24 -0.53
CA ARG A 320 -23.06 -2.88 0.11
C ARG A 320 -24.34 -2.05 -0.02
N GLN A 321 -24.26 -0.74 0.14
CA GLN A 321 -25.44 0.11 0.12
C GLN A 321 -25.97 0.37 -1.28
N LEU A 322 -25.10 0.49 -2.29
CA LEU A 322 -25.50 0.76 -3.67
C LEU A 322 -26.49 -0.29 -4.24
N PHE A 323 -26.44 -1.52 -3.77
CA PHE A 323 -27.26 -2.62 -4.29
C PHE A 323 -28.37 -3.08 -3.34
N ASN A 324 -28.45 -2.51 -2.12
CA ASN A 324 -29.44 -2.96 -1.13
C ASN A 324 -30.88 -2.89 -1.64
N ASN A 325 -31.26 -1.79 -2.27
CA ASN A 325 -32.61 -1.61 -2.79
C ASN A 325 -32.93 -2.60 -3.93
N ILE A 326 -31.98 -2.78 -4.86
CA ILE A 326 -32.11 -3.73 -5.98
C ILE A 326 -32.25 -5.16 -5.45
N ILE A 327 -31.42 -5.54 -4.49
CA ILE A 327 -31.48 -6.87 -3.86
C ILE A 327 -32.79 -7.05 -3.10
N ALA A 328 -33.26 -6.04 -2.36
CA ALA A 328 -34.49 -6.10 -1.62
C ALA A 328 -35.72 -6.27 -2.55
N GLU A 329 -35.77 -5.53 -3.64
CA GLU A 329 -36.83 -5.67 -4.63
C GLU A 329 -36.80 -7.03 -5.35
N PHE A 330 -35.59 -7.51 -5.71
CA PHE A 330 -35.43 -8.86 -6.27
C PHE A 330 -35.92 -9.96 -5.31
N ILE A 331 -35.60 -9.85 -4.02
CA ILE A 331 -36.07 -10.82 -3.00
C ILE A 331 -37.60 -10.82 -2.90
N LYS A 332 -38.25 -9.61 -2.96
CA LYS A 332 -39.71 -9.47 -2.86
C LYS A 332 -40.42 -10.05 -4.05
N HIS A 333 -39.92 -9.75 -5.25
CA HIS A 333 -40.66 -10.01 -6.49
C HIS A 333 -40.15 -11.21 -7.28
N ASN A 334 -38.99 -11.78 -6.89
CA ASN A 334 -38.33 -12.93 -7.58
C ASN A 334 -38.08 -12.71 -9.09
N SER A 335 -38.09 -11.46 -9.55
CA SER A 335 -37.98 -11.11 -10.97
C SER A 335 -37.19 -9.83 -11.19
N ILE A 336 -36.24 -9.86 -12.11
CA ILE A 336 -35.49 -8.67 -12.55
C ILE A 336 -36.36 -7.76 -13.44
N THR A 337 -37.31 -8.32 -14.15
CA THR A 337 -38.23 -7.56 -15.03
C THR A 337 -39.14 -6.62 -14.25
N ASP A 338 -39.59 -7.00 -13.07
CA ASP A 338 -40.45 -6.17 -12.23
C ASP A 338 -39.66 -4.98 -11.61
N ILE A 339 -38.36 -5.11 -11.42
CA ILE A 339 -37.48 -4.03 -10.92
C ILE A 339 -37.26 -2.95 -11.98
N ALA A 340 -37.13 -3.34 -13.26
CA ALA A 340 -36.90 -2.41 -14.36
C ALA A 340 -38.12 -1.47 -14.60
N HIS A 341 -39.34 -1.91 -14.27
CA HIS A 341 -40.58 -1.13 -14.41
C HIS A 341 -40.83 -0.19 -13.21
N THR A 342 -40.18 -0.37 -12.08
CA THR A 342 -40.37 0.44 -10.87
C THR A 342 -39.40 1.63 -10.80
N GLN A 343 -38.40 1.70 -11.69
CA GLN A 343 -37.37 2.76 -11.73
C GLN A 343 -37.44 3.66 -12.99
N LEU A 344 -38.47 3.52 -13.80
CA LEU A 344 -38.85 4.43 -14.89
C LEU A 344 -40.09 5.25 -14.52
#